data_70ce235ca50ba29a8332fcd87019da51
#
_entry.id   70ce235ca50ba29a8332fcd87019da51
#
_cell.length_a   1.000
_cell.length_b   1.000
_cell.length_c   1.000
_cell.angle_alpha   90.00
_cell.angle_beta   90.00
_cell.angle_gamma   90.00
#
_symmetry.space_group_name_H-M   'P 1'
#
loop_
_entity.id
_entity.type
_entity.pdbx_description
1 polymer ?
#
loop_
_entity_poly.entity_id
_entity_poly.type
_entity_poly.pdbx_seq_one_letter_code
_entity_poly.pdbx_strand_id
1 'polypeptide(L)'
;MAEPMLQLDALCVRYGARVVLDELSLAPVEPGTTIGLLGPNGVGKSTLLRALARLASATGRAAFGSFDLLSGSRREHTRQVGYLPQTLPQPSSLLVYEAVRSALRATCGSLSDATHDRCLQQVFTRLRLHPLAMSPLDRLSGGQRQMVGLAQVLVRDTPLLLLDEPTSALDLRWQLLALEAVGDAARRRGAIVLVAMHDLNLASRFCDRLVLLSADGLVADGAPADVLTPPNLRRAYRVDARVERTASGDYVALAERAIPDEPALACDA
;
A
#
# COMPACT_ATOMS: atom_id res chain seq x y z
N MET A 1 -6.74 -24.18 -11.61
CA MET A 1 -5.87 -23.09 -12.15
C MET A 1 -5.06 -22.56 -10.99
N ALA A 2 -3.76 -22.36 -11.15
CA ALA A 2 -2.94 -21.74 -10.09
C ALA A 2 -3.46 -20.32 -9.82
N GLU A 3 -3.53 -19.92 -8.55
CA GLU A 3 -3.92 -18.57 -8.17
C GLU A 3 -2.88 -17.57 -8.69
N PRO A 4 -3.32 -16.35 -9.10
CA PRO A 4 -2.42 -15.38 -9.73
C PRO A 4 -1.42 -14.82 -8.71
N MET A 5 -0.13 -14.98 -8.99
CA MET A 5 0.98 -14.41 -8.22
C MET A 5 1.40 -13.05 -8.79
N LEU A 6 1.89 -12.15 -7.95
CA LEU A 6 2.56 -10.92 -8.40
C LEU A 6 4.05 -11.18 -8.59
N GLN A 7 4.57 -10.80 -9.74
CA GLN A 7 5.99 -10.91 -10.10
C GLN A 7 6.51 -9.56 -10.58
N LEU A 8 7.65 -9.14 -10.03
CA LEU A 8 8.35 -7.91 -10.42
C LEU A 8 9.80 -8.26 -10.75
N ASP A 9 10.22 -7.99 -11.99
CA ASP A 9 11.57 -8.24 -12.47
C ASP A 9 12.15 -6.98 -13.11
N ALA A 10 13.31 -6.56 -12.63
CA ALA A 10 14.09 -5.43 -13.14
C ALA A 10 13.22 -4.19 -13.43
N LEU A 11 12.30 -3.85 -12.51
CA LEU A 11 11.41 -2.71 -12.67
C LEU A 11 12.17 -1.41 -12.51
N CYS A 12 12.17 -0.59 -13.55
CA CYS A 12 12.78 0.74 -13.55
C CYS A 12 11.71 1.82 -13.71
N VAL A 13 11.82 2.88 -12.89
CA VAL A 13 10.96 4.07 -13.00
C VAL A 13 11.81 5.33 -12.99
N ARG A 14 11.56 6.19 -13.97
CA ARG A 14 12.32 7.46 -14.16
C ARG A 14 11.35 8.63 -14.30
N TYR A 15 11.75 9.78 -13.75
CA TYR A 15 11.11 11.07 -13.97
C TYR A 15 12.13 12.01 -14.61
N GLY A 16 12.04 12.18 -15.93
CA GLY A 16 13.07 12.86 -16.70
C GLY A 16 14.43 12.15 -16.56
N ALA A 17 15.45 12.87 -16.14
CA ALA A 17 16.80 12.31 -15.93
C ALA A 17 16.96 11.56 -14.58
N ARG A 18 16.01 11.73 -13.63
CA ARG A 18 16.11 11.11 -12.30
C ARG A 18 15.57 9.68 -12.34
N VAL A 19 16.43 8.72 -12.04
CA VAL A 19 16.04 7.34 -11.74
C VAL A 19 15.54 7.29 -10.30
N VAL A 20 14.35 6.72 -10.07
CA VAL A 20 13.76 6.57 -8.73
C VAL A 20 13.73 5.11 -8.31
N LEU A 21 13.44 4.22 -9.24
CA LEU A 21 13.60 2.78 -9.04
C LEU A 21 14.52 2.27 -10.15
N ASP A 22 15.56 1.56 -9.77
CA ASP A 22 16.54 0.97 -10.67
C ASP A 22 16.56 -0.55 -10.49
N GLU A 23 16.15 -1.27 -11.53
CA GLU A 23 16.13 -2.74 -11.60
C GLU A 23 15.53 -3.45 -10.37
N LEU A 24 14.47 -2.87 -9.79
CA LEU A 24 13.83 -3.46 -8.62
C LEU A 24 13.18 -4.79 -8.98
N SER A 25 13.65 -5.85 -8.34
CA SER A 25 13.06 -7.19 -8.43
C SER A 25 12.62 -7.65 -7.05
N LEU A 26 11.45 -8.29 -6.96
CA LEU A 26 10.94 -8.90 -5.74
C LEU A 26 10.68 -10.38 -5.98
N ALA A 27 10.92 -11.20 -4.97
CA ALA A 27 10.51 -12.60 -5.02
C ALA A 27 8.99 -12.70 -5.26
N PRO A 28 8.51 -13.72 -6.00
CA PRO A 28 7.09 -13.87 -6.31
C PRO A 28 6.21 -13.78 -5.06
N VAL A 29 5.06 -13.12 -5.20
CA VAL A 29 4.12 -12.89 -4.10
C VAL A 29 2.90 -13.75 -4.30
N GLU A 30 2.59 -14.54 -3.30
CA GLU A 30 1.43 -15.43 -3.30
C GLU A 30 0.13 -14.70 -2.93
N PRO A 31 -1.02 -15.18 -3.42
CA PRO A 31 -2.33 -14.71 -3.00
C PRO A 31 -2.50 -14.75 -1.47
N GLY A 32 -3.25 -13.80 -0.96
CA GLY A 32 -3.50 -13.68 0.47
C GLY A 32 -2.39 -12.99 1.26
N THR A 33 -1.33 -12.51 0.60
CA THR A 33 -0.17 -11.88 1.25
C THR A 33 -0.33 -10.36 1.34
N THR A 34 -0.05 -9.81 2.52
CA THR A 34 0.10 -8.36 2.74
C THR A 34 1.57 -7.99 2.83
N ILE A 35 2.04 -7.13 1.92
CA ILE A 35 3.42 -6.65 1.86
C ILE A 35 3.49 -5.20 2.33
N GLY A 36 4.30 -4.94 3.35
CA GLY A 36 4.65 -3.60 3.80
C GLY A 36 5.85 -3.05 3.02
N LEU A 37 5.66 -1.95 2.30
CA LEU A 37 6.75 -1.21 1.66
C LEU A 37 7.28 -0.17 2.64
N LEU A 38 8.52 -0.34 3.09
CA LEU A 38 9.19 0.47 4.10
C LEU A 38 10.38 1.22 3.50
N GLY A 39 10.81 2.27 4.18
CA GLY A 39 11.97 3.08 3.80
C GLY A 39 11.71 4.56 4.00
N PRO A 40 12.75 5.40 3.97
CA PRO A 40 12.65 6.85 4.10
C PRO A 40 11.74 7.50 3.05
N ASN A 41 11.45 8.79 3.24
CA ASN A 41 10.71 9.56 2.25
C ASN A 41 11.53 9.70 0.96
N GLY A 42 10.85 9.60 -0.19
CA GLY A 42 11.48 9.80 -1.50
C GLY A 42 12.26 8.60 -2.07
N VAL A 43 12.32 7.44 -1.39
CA VAL A 43 13.04 6.23 -1.87
C VAL A 43 12.31 5.44 -2.95
N GLY A 44 11.07 5.84 -3.30
CA GLY A 44 10.36 5.19 -4.40
C GLY A 44 9.15 4.33 -4.01
N LYS A 45 8.74 4.25 -2.73
CA LYS A 45 7.54 3.48 -2.31
C LYS A 45 6.30 3.84 -3.11
N SER A 46 5.88 5.12 -3.06
CA SER A 46 4.75 5.63 -3.83
C SER A 46 4.96 5.53 -5.34
N THR A 47 6.22 5.65 -5.79
CA THR A 47 6.58 5.51 -7.20
C THR A 47 6.34 4.08 -7.69
N LEU A 48 6.71 3.07 -6.91
CA LEU A 48 6.41 1.66 -7.20
C LEU A 48 4.89 1.45 -7.32
N LEU A 49 4.12 1.89 -6.32
CA LEU A 49 2.66 1.74 -6.33
C LEU A 49 2.02 2.46 -7.54
N ARG A 50 2.48 3.67 -7.85
CA ARG A 50 2.02 4.43 -9.03
C ARG A 50 2.39 3.78 -10.35
N ALA A 51 3.56 3.15 -10.46
CA ALA A 51 3.95 2.39 -11.64
C ALA A 51 3.03 1.20 -11.88
N LEU A 52 2.77 0.40 -10.83
CA LEU A 52 1.86 -0.73 -10.88
C LEU A 52 0.40 -0.30 -11.13
N ALA A 53 -0.01 0.88 -10.66
CA ALA A 53 -1.30 1.51 -10.94
C ALA A 53 -1.37 2.19 -12.32
N ARG A 54 -0.29 2.18 -13.11
CA ARG A 54 -0.15 2.89 -14.42
C ARG A 54 -0.33 4.40 -14.35
N LEU A 55 0.06 4.98 -13.24
CA LEU A 55 0.10 6.43 -13.02
C LEU A 55 1.52 7.00 -13.17
N ALA A 56 2.51 6.14 -13.36
CA ALA A 56 3.88 6.47 -13.72
C ALA A 56 4.38 5.50 -14.78
N SER A 57 5.19 5.97 -15.73
CA SER A 57 5.81 5.13 -16.73
C SER A 57 6.90 4.26 -16.10
N ALA A 58 6.91 2.99 -16.42
CA ALA A 58 7.90 2.03 -15.94
C ALA A 58 8.37 1.14 -17.09
N THR A 59 9.57 0.60 -16.96
CA THR A 59 10.13 -0.45 -17.81
C THR A 59 10.50 -1.67 -16.96
N GLY A 60 10.84 -2.79 -17.58
CA GLY A 60 11.02 -4.07 -16.89
C GLY A 60 9.76 -4.92 -16.98
N ARG A 61 9.55 -5.80 -16.02
CA ARG A 61 8.40 -6.70 -15.99
C ARG A 61 7.61 -6.55 -14.68
N ALA A 62 6.30 -6.40 -14.82
CA ALA A 62 5.37 -6.50 -13.70
C ALA A 62 4.16 -7.32 -14.15
N ALA A 63 4.00 -8.52 -13.61
CA ALA A 63 2.95 -9.45 -14.00
C ALA A 63 2.11 -9.85 -12.78
N PHE A 64 0.79 -9.97 -13.00
CA PHE A 64 -0.16 -10.53 -12.04
C PHE A 64 -0.81 -11.75 -12.69
N GLY A 65 -0.35 -12.94 -12.32
CA GLY A 65 -0.63 -14.15 -13.05
C GLY A 65 -0.17 -14.05 -14.51
N SER A 66 -1.08 -14.19 -15.46
CA SER A 66 -0.81 -14.01 -16.89
C SER A 66 -1.00 -12.57 -17.38
N PHE A 67 -1.47 -11.66 -16.52
CA PHE A 67 -1.77 -10.28 -16.90
C PHE A 67 -0.55 -9.37 -16.70
N ASP A 68 -0.12 -8.69 -17.78
CA ASP A 68 0.93 -7.68 -17.73
C ASP A 68 0.37 -6.38 -17.13
N LEU A 69 0.86 -6.01 -15.94
CA LEU A 69 0.44 -4.80 -15.24
C LEU A 69 0.88 -3.52 -15.96
N LEU A 70 1.95 -3.51 -16.75
CA LEU A 70 2.48 -2.33 -17.41
C LEU A 70 1.81 -2.07 -18.76
N SER A 71 1.53 -3.12 -19.55
CA SER A 71 1.10 -2.98 -20.94
C SER A 71 -0.28 -3.58 -21.26
N GLY A 72 -0.83 -4.45 -20.42
CA GLY A 72 -2.13 -5.12 -20.62
C GLY A 72 -3.30 -4.16 -20.85
N SER A 73 -4.50 -4.64 -21.16
CA SER A 73 -5.65 -3.77 -21.45
C SER A 73 -6.07 -2.90 -20.24
N ARG A 74 -6.47 -1.65 -20.49
CA ARG A 74 -6.93 -0.73 -19.42
C ARG A 74 -8.16 -1.27 -18.68
N ARG A 75 -9.06 -1.91 -19.40
CA ARG A 75 -10.28 -2.50 -18.83
C ARG A 75 -9.94 -3.62 -17.86
N GLU A 76 -9.02 -4.50 -18.25
CA GLU A 76 -8.58 -5.59 -17.39
C GLU A 76 -7.80 -5.05 -16.18
N HIS A 77 -6.88 -4.11 -16.39
CA HIS A 77 -6.14 -3.46 -15.30
C HIS A 77 -7.09 -2.87 -14.23
N THR A 78 -8.18 -2.19 -14.66
CA THR A 78 -9.17 -1.64 -13.72
C THR A 78 -9.86 -2.73 -12.89
N ARG A 79 -10.02 -3.95 -13.43
CA ARG A 79 -10.61 -5.09 -12.71
C ARG A 79 -9.62 -5.78 -11.80
N GLN A 80 -8.32 -5.76 -12.14
CA GLN A 80 -7.27 -6.43 -11.38
C GLN A 80 -6.72 -5.56 -10.25
N VAL A 81 -6.68 -4.24 -10.41
CA VAL A 81 -5.95 -3.34 -9.53
C VAL A 81 -6.86 -2.33 -8.84
N GLY A 82 -6.82 -2.30 -7.51
CA GLY A 82 -7.34 -1.25 -6.66
C GLY A 82 -6.20 -0.36 -6.16
N TYR A 83 -6.27 0.95 -6.35
CA TYR A 83 -5.25 1.88 -5.90
C TYR A 83 -5.83 2.96 -4.99
N LEU A 84 -5.23 3.12 -3.82
CA LEU A 84 -5.47 4.23 -2.90
C LEU A 84 -4.26 5.16 -2.93
N PRO A 85 -4.39 6.39 -3.44
CA PRO A 85 -3.29 7.36 -3.44
C PRO A 85 -3.11 7.98 -2.04
N GLN A 86 -1.89 8.43 -1.74
CA GLN A 86 -1.56 9.18 -0.53
C GLN A 86 -2.39 10.48 -0.41
N THR A 87 -2.52 11.22 -1.51
CA THR A 87 -3.34 12.43 -1.58
C THR A 87 -4.65 12.09 -2.30
N LEU A 88 -5.75 12.16 -1.56
CA LEU A 88 -7.07 11.93 -2.13
C LEU A 88 -7.48 13.09 -3.05
N PRO A 89 -8.32 12.82 -4.07
CA PRO A 89 -8.90 13.85 -4.91
C PRO A 89 -9.60 14.94 -4.09
N GLN A 90 -9.78 16.12 -4.70
CA GLN A 90 -10.51 17.24 -4.09
C GLN A 90 -11.91 16.76 -3.65
N PRO A 91 -12.35 17.12 -2.43
CA PRO A 91 -13.66 16.73 -1.95
C PRO A 91 -14.77 17.40 -2.80
N SER A 92 -15.88 16.72 -2.93
CA SER A 92 -17.06 17.17 -3.64
C SER A 92 -18.29 17.12 -2.72
N SER A 93 -19.42 17.66 -3.17
CA SER A 93 -20.71 17.56 -2.49
C SER A 93 -21.36 16.17 -2.56
N LEU A 94 -20.70 15.21 -3.22
CA LEU A 94 -21.17 13.82 -3.33
C LEU A 94 -21.25 13.18 -1.94
N LEU A 95 -22.32 12.43 -1.68
CA LEU A 95 -22.45 11.71 -0.41
C LEU A 95 -21.48 10.53 -0.32
N VAL A 96 -21.04 10.20 0.88
CA VAL A 96 -20.15 9.04 1.13
C VAL A 96 -20.72 7.76 0.51
N TYR A 97 -22.02 7.51 0.71
CA TYR A 97 -22.69 6.35 0.12
C TYR A 97 -22.61 6.33 -1.39
N GLU A 98 -22.87 7.46 -2.04
CA GLU A 98 -22.82 7.57 -3.50
C GLU A 98 -21.40 7.39 -4.05
N ALA A 99 -20.40 7.94 -3.37
CA ALA A 99 -18.99 7.81 -3.74
C ALA A 99 -18.53 6.35 -3.71
N VAL A 100 -18.83 5.63 -2.62
CA VAL A 100 -18.46 4.20 -2.49
C VAL A 100 -19.26 3.33 -3.47
N ARG A 101 -20.55 3.61 -3.66
CA ARG A 101 -21.40 2.92 -4.64
C ARG A 101 -20.91 3.13 -6.07
N SER A 102 -20.46 4.34 -6.42
CA SER A 102 -19.89 4.65 -7.73
C SER A 102 -18.61 3.84 -7.99
N ALA A 103 -17.73 3.73 -6.97
CA ALA A 103 -16.52 2.93 -7.06
C ALA A 103 -16.83 1.43 -7.31
N LEU A 104 -17.82 0.87 -6.63
CA LEU A 104 -18.26 -0.51 -6.85
C LEU A 104 -18.78 -0.73 -8.28
N ARG A 105 -19.63 0.19 -8.77
CA ARG A 105 -20.18 0.09 -10.13
C ARG A 105 -19.12 0.17 -11.23
N ALA A 106 -18.03 0.88 -11.00
CA ALA A 106 -16.95 1.02 -11.96
C ALA A 106 -16.24 -0.31 -12.28
N THR A 107 -16.27 -1.28 -11.35
CA THR A 107 -15.63 -2.60 -11.52
C THR A 107 -16.63 -3.73 -11.69
N CYS A 108 -17.73 -3.67 -10.97
CA CYS A 108 -18.71 -4.75 -10.82
C CYS A 108 -20.10 -4.37 -11.39
N GLY A 109 -20.16 -3.59 -12.45
CA GLY A 109 -21.43 -3.07 -13.03
C GLY A 109 -22.43 -4.13 -13.50
N SER A 110 -22.01 -5.38 -13.62
CA SER A 110 -22.89 -6.52 -14.02
C SER A 110 -23.54 -7.25 -12.85
N LEU A 111 -23.25 -6.88 -11.61
CA LEU A 111 -23.85 -7.49 -10.42
C LEU A 111 -25.30 -7.00 -10.23
N SER A 112 -26.14 -7.84 -9.61
CA SER A 112 -27.48 -7.44 -9.21
C SER A 112 -27.47 -6.35 -8.13
N ASP A 113 -28.52 -5.52 -8.05
CA ASP A 113 -28.64 -4.49 -7.03
C ASP A 113 -28.56 -5.06 -5.60
N ALA A 114 -29.16 -6.21 -5.35
CA ALA A 114 -29.08 -6.90 -4.05
C ALA A 114 -27.63 -7.31 -3.67
N THR A 115 -26.80 -7.66 -4.67
CA THR A 115 -25.37 -7.97 -4.44
C THR A 115 -24.59 -6.69 -4.19
N HIS A 116 -24.85 -5.61 -4.96
CA HIS A 116 -24.27 -4.29 -4.71
C HIS A 116 -24.52 -3.81 -3.28
N ASP A 117 -25.79 -3.87 -2.83
CA ASP A 117 -26.17 -3.44 -1.48
C ASP A 117 -25.45 -4.27 -0.40
N ARG A 118 -25.32 -5.57 -0.61
CA ARG A 118 -24.57 -6.45 0.32
C ARG A 118 -23.10 -6.06 0.40
N CYS A 119 -22.42 -5.83 -0.72
CA CYS A 119 -21.03 -5.39 -0.75
C CYS A 119 -20.85 -4.05 -0.05
N LEU A 120 -21.72 -3.08 -0.30
CA LEU A 120 -21.72 -1.79 0.36
C LEU A 120 -21.89 -1.94 1.88
N GLN A 121 -22.91 -2.68 2.34
CA GLN A 121 -23.16 -2.92 3.77
C GLN A 121 -21.94 -3.55 4.45
N GLN A 122 -21.28 -4.54 3.82
CA GLN A 122 -20.10 -5.18 4.38
C GLN A 122 -18.95 -4.19 4.59
N VAL A 123 -18.64 -3.35 3.58
CA VAL A 123 -17.55 -2.35 3.68
C VAL A 123 -17.90 -1.26 4.69
N PHE A 124 -19.14 -0.75 4.68
CA PHE A 124 -19.59 0.25 5.64
C PHE A 124 -19.54 -0.25 7.08
N THR A 125 -19.96 -1.50 7.31
CA THR A 125 -19.88 -2.13 8.64
C THR A 125 -18.43 -2.30 9.09
N ARG A 126 -17.57 -2.83 8.22
CA ARG A 126 -16.16 -3.10 8.52
C ARG A 126 -15.39 -1.82 8.86
N LEU A 127 -15.58 -0.77 8.09
CA LEU A 127 -14.91 0.51 8.28
C LEU A 127 -15.69 1.49 9.17
N ARG A 128 -16.79 1.05 9.81
CA ARG A 128 -17.61 1.88 10.70
C ARG A 128 -18.10 3.18 10.05
N LEU A 129 -18.44 3.16 8.76
CA LEU A 129 -18.82 4.35 7.97
C LEU A 129 -20.32 4.63 7.96
N HIS A 130 -21.16 3.80 8.57
CA HIS A 130 -22.63 4.01 8.58
C HIS A 130 -23.06 5.41 9.07
N PRO A 131 -22.46 5.98 10.15
CA PRO A 131 -22.85 7.33 10.60
C PRO A 131 -22.52 8.44 9.59
N LEU A 132 -21.59 8.18 8.67
CA LEU A 132 -21.14 9.14 7.67
C LEU A 132 -21.81 8.93 6.30
N ALA A 133 -22.62 7.88 6.13
CA ALA A 133 -23.15 7.48 4.81
C ALA A 133 -23.83 8.63 4.05
N MET A 134 -24.58 9.47 4.76
CA MET A 134 -25.32 10.61 4.20
C MET A 134 -24.57 11.95 4.33
N SER A 135 -23.31 11.93 4.73
CA SER A 135 -22.47 13.14 4.81
C SER A 135 -21.85 13.44 3.46
N PRO A 136 -21.80 14.72 3.03
CA PRO A 136 -21.02 15.12 1.86
C PRO A 136 -19.51 14.99 2.12
N LEU A 137 -18.75 14.62 1.08
CA LEU A 137 -17.28 14.41 1.18
C LEU A 137 -16.53 15.68 1.59
N ASP A 138 -17.02 16.85 1.22
CA ASP A 138 -16.41 18.15 1.56
C ASP A 138 -16.57 18.53 3.04
N ARG A 139 -17.46 17.87 3.78
CA ARG A 139 -17.66 18.09 5.22
C ARG A 139 -16.89 17.11 6.10
N LEU A 140 -16.18 16.17 5.52
CA LEU A 140 -15.43 15.16 6.26
C LEU A 140 -14.07 15.69 6.73
N SER A 141 -13.62 15.24 7.90
CA SER A 141 -12.22 15.41 8.33
C SER A 141 -11.25 14.67 7.40
N GLY A 142 -9.95 14.98 7.47
CA GLY A 142 -8.92 14.29 6.69
C GLY A 142 -8.95 12.78 6.89
N GLY A 143 -8.99 12.33 8.16
CA GLY A 143 -9.06 10.91 8.49
C GLY A 143 -10.34 10.23 8.02
N GLN A 144 -11.49 10.91 8.14
CA GLN A 144 -12.76 10.37 7.61
C GLN A 144 -12.71 10.21 6.08
N ARG A 145 -12.15 11.20 5.36
CA ARG A 145 -11.93 11.08 3.90
C ARG A 145 -11.01 9.91 3.55
N GLN A 146 -9.95 9.71 4.33
CA GLN A 146 -9.03 8.59 4.15
C GLN A 146 -9.76 7.25 4.28
N MET A 147 -10.62 7.10 5.28
CA MET A 147 -11.43 5.89 5.48
C MET A 147 -12.44 5.67 4.33
N VAL A 148 -13.03 6.74 3.80
CA VAL A 148 -13.91 6.65 2.63
C VAL A 148 -13.11 6.26 1.38
N GLY A 149 -11.91 6.82 1.16
CA GLY A 149 -11.02 6.42 0.08
C GLY A 149 -10.65 4.93 0.16
N LEU A 150 -10.35 4.43 1.36
CA LEU A 150 -10.11 3.01 1.59
C LEU A 150 -11.37 2.17 1.29
N ALA A 151 -12.56 2.63 1.70
CA ALA A 151 -13.84 1.97 1.37
C ALA A 151 -14.06 1.87 -0.14
N GLN A 152 -13.76 2.93 -0.90
CA GLN A 152 -13.86 2.95 -2.35
C GLN A 152 -12.93 1.91 -3.03
N VAL A 153 -11.77 1.66 -2.45
CA VAL A 153 -10.84 0.64 -2.97
C VAL A 153 -11.33 -0.77 -2.58
N LEU A 154 -11.65 -0.99 -1.31
CA LEU A 154 -12.03 -2.32 -0.80
C LEU A 154 -13.36 -2.84 -1.36
N VAL A 155 -14.31 -1.94 -1.66
CA VAL A 155 -15.63 -2.33 -2.20
C VAL A 155 -15.54 -2.89 -3.62
N ARG A 156 -14.47 -2.54 -4.36
CA ARG A 156 -14.25 -2.99 -5.74
C ARG A 156 -13.87 -4.46 -5.86
N ASP A 157 -13.46 -5.07 -4.76
CA ASP A 157 -13.08 -6.49 -4.66
C ASP A 157 -12.01 -6.92 -5.68
N THR A 158 -11.02 -6.05 -5.91
CA THR A 158 -9.92 -6.31 -6.84
C THR A 158 -8.87 -7.24 -6.20
N PRO A 159 -8.27 -8.18 -6.96
CA PRO A 159 -7.32 -9.13 -6.41
C PRO A 159 -5.92 -8.56 -6.11
N LEU A 160 -5.59 -7.37 -6.61
CA LEU A 160 -4.37 -6.64 -6.27
C LEU A 160 -4.72 -5.27 -5.68
N LEU A 161 -4.32 -5.01 -4.44
CA LEU A 161 -4.53 -3.76 -3.73
C LEU A 161 -3.20 -3.02 -3.57
N LEU A 162 -3.15 -1.78 -4.01
CA LEU A 162 -2.00 -0.88 -3.92
C LEU A 162 -2.39 0.29 -3.02
N LEU A 163 -1.83 0.38 -1.82
CA LEU A 163 -2.25 1.34 -0.80
C LEU A 163 -1.07 2.25 -0.43
N ASP A 164 -1.18 3.53 -0.78
CA ASP A 164 -0.15 4.52 -0.53
C ASP A 164 -0.45 5.29 0.75
N GLU A 165 0.20 4.93 1.85
CA GLU A 165 0.05 5.49 3.19
C GLU A 165 -1.41 5.56 3.68
N PRO A 166 -2.13 4.44 3.71
CA PRO A 166 -3.57 4.43 4.04
C PRO A 166 -3.87 4.90 5.47
N THR A 167 -2.87 5.00 6.34
CA THR A 167 -3.03 5.28 7.77
C THR A 167 -2.46 6.64 8.21
N SER A 168 -1.82 7.41 7.33
CA SER A 168 -1.06 8.63 7.69
C SER A 168 -1.90 9.75 8.32
N ALA A 169 -3.20 9.84 7.99
CA ALA A 169 -4.13 10.85 8.51
C ALA A 169 -5.06 10.33 9.61
N LEU A 170 -4.82 9.11 10.12
CA LEU A 170 -5.71 8.40 11.04
C LEU A 170 -5.16 8.40 12.47
N ASP A 171 -6.03 8.51 13.46
CA ASP A 171 -5.70 8.19 14.85
C ASP A 171 -5.53 6.66 15.05
N LEU A 172 -4.97 6.27 16.19
CA LEU A 172 -4.64 4.86 16.48
C LEU A 172 -5.81 3.90 16.26
N ARG A 173 -7.02 4.29 16.67
CA ARG A 173 -8.20 3.43 16.52
C ARG A 173 -8.55 3.20 15.06
N TRP A 174 -8.52 4.28 14.26
CA TRP A 174 -8.83 4.20 12.84
C TRP A 174 -7.72 3.52 12.05
N GLN A 175 -6.44 3.68 12.45
CA GLN A 175 -5.32 2.92 11.87
C GLN A 175 -5.53 1.41 12.00
N LEU A 176 -5.88 0.95 13.22
CA LEU A 176 -6.13 -0.48 13.46
C LEU A 176 -7.30 -1.00 12.62
N LEU A 177 -8.44 -0.28 12.60
CA LEU A 177 -9.60 -0.66 11.79
C LEU A 177 -9.28 -0.74 10.29
N ALA A 178 -8.49 0.21 9.78
CA ALA A 178 -8.06 0.24 8.38
C ALA A 178 -7.19 -0.98 8.05
N LEU A 179 -6.16 -1.25 8.87
CA LEU A 179 -5.23 -2.35 8.63
C LEU A 179 -5.88 -3.73 8.84
N GLU A 180 -6.78 -3.88 9.80
CA GLU A 180 -7.61 -5.08 9.96
C GLU A 180 -8.48 -5.33 8.73
N ALA A 181 -9.12 -4.29 8.18
CA ALA A 181 -9.94 -4.42 6.97
C ALA A 181 -9.10 -4.81 5.74
N VAL A 182 -7.88 -4.27 5.63
CA VAL A 182 -6.91 -4.61 4.58
C VAL A 182 -6.44 -6.06 4.71
N GLY A 183 -6.00 -6.48 5.90
CA GLY A 183 -5.57 -7.86 6.17
C GLY A 183 -6.70 -8.87 5.95
N ASP A 184 -7.96 -8.51 6.26
CA ASP A 184 -9.11 -9.34 5.96
C ASP A 184 -9.36 -9.49 4.44
N ALA A 185 -9.13 -8.43 3.64
CA ALA A 185 -9.23 -8.54 2.20
C ALA A 185 -8.18 -9.50 1.63
N ALA A 186 -6.94 -9.46 2.15
CA ALA A 186 -5.91 -10.41 1.80
C ALA A 186 -6.32 -11.84 2.17
N ARG A 187 -6.51 -12.11 3.46
CA ARG A 187 -6.73 -13.49 3.98
C ARG A 187 -8.01 -14.16 3.48
N ARG A 188 -9.13 -13.41 3.39
CA ARG A 188 -10.44 -14.01 3.06
C ARG A 188 -10.74 -14.08 1.58
N ARG A 189 -10.13 -13.20 0.78
CA ARG A 189 -10.39 -13.08 -0.65
C ARG A 189 -9.21 -13.49 -1.51
N GLY A 190 -8.08 -13.84 -0.89
CA GLY A 190 -6.84 -14.14 -1.59
C GLY A 190 -6.22 -12.92 -2.29
N ALA A 191 -6.60 -11.70 -1.88
CA ALA A 191 -6.01 -10.50 -2.49
C ALA A 191 -4.53 -10.36 -2.10
N ILE A 192 -3.69 -9.94 -3.05
CA ILE A 192 -2.34 -9.47 -2.77
C ILE A 192 -2.43 -7.98 -2.43
N VAL A 193 -1.82 -7.58 -1.32
CA VAL A 193 -1.80 -6.18 -0.87
C VAL A 193 -0.37 -5.66 -0.80
N LEU A 194 -0.08 -4.56 -1.50
CA LEU A 194 1.12 -3.76 -1.30
C LEU A 194 0.72 -2.48 -0.59
N VAL A 195 1.26 -2.25 0.60
CA VAL A 195 0.96 -1.08 1.41
C VAL A 195 2.23 -0.32 1.76
N ALA A 196 2.35 0.94 1.31
CA ALA A 196 3.42 1.82 1.76
C ALA A 196 3.11 2.33 3.17
N MET A 197 4.06 2.19 4.07
CA MET A 197 3.92 2.55 5.49
C MET A 197 5.16 3.28 5.99
N HIS A 198 4.96 4.12 7.02
CA HIS A 198 6.05 4.77 7.76
C HIS A 198 6.27 4.14 9.13
N ASP A 199 5.21 3.60 9.73
CA ASP A 199 5.28 2.96 11.04
C ASP A 199 5.78 1.52 10.92
N LEU A 200 7.02 1.29 11.35
CA LEU A 200 7.67 -0.02 11.32
C LEU A 200 6.96 -1.04 12.21
N ASN A 201 6.39 -0.59 13.33
CA ASN A 201 5.76 -1.44 14.31
C ASN A 201 4.37 -1.90 13.83
N LEU A 202 3.60 -1.00 13.21
CA LEU A 202 2.36 -1.38 12.54
C LEU A 202 2.63 -2.31 11.34
N ALA A 203 3.68 -2.03 10.56
CA ALA A 203 4.06 -2.90 9.45
C ALA A 203 4.46 -4.31 9.91
N SER A 204 5.24 -4.41 11.00
CA SER A 204 5.59 -5.70 11.61
C SER A 204 4.39 -6.53 12.02
N ARG A 205 3.35 -5.87 12.52
CA ARG A 205 2.15 -6.52 13.06
C ARG A 205 1.14 -6.93 11.99
N PHE A 206 0.99 -6.13 10.94
CA PHE A 206 -0.10 -6.28 9.97
C PHE A 206 0.35 -6.79 8.60
N CYS A 207 1.66 -6.87 8.34
CA CYS A 207 2.17 -7.37 7.07
C CYS A 207 2.84 -8.74 7.24
N ASP A 208 2.56 -9.63 6.31
CA ASP A 208 3.15 -10.97 6.27
C ASP A 208 4.60 -10.92 5.78
N ARG A 209 4.91 -9.93 4.95
CA ARG A 209 6.22 -9.70 4.32
C ARG A 209 6.52 -8.22 4.27
N LEU A 210 7.78 -7.86 4.45
CA LEU A 210 8.28 -6.49 4.39
C LEU A 210 9.29 -6.35 3.25
N VAL A 211 9.22 -5.25 2.54
CA VAL A 211 10.20 -4.80 1.55
C VAL A 211 10.77 -3.48 2.04
N LEU A 212 12.04 -3.48 2.41
CA LEU A 212 12.73 -2.31 2.90
C LEU A 212 13.60 -1.69 1.81
N LEU A 213 13.30 -0.45 1.47
CA LEU A 213 13.99 0.34 0.45
C LEU A 213 14.88 1.41 1.09
N SER A 214 15.98 1.73 0.43
CA SER A 214 16.83 2.88 0.71
C SER A 214 17.04 3.72 -0.55
N ALA A 215 17.84 4.78 -0.45
CA ALA A 215 18.26 5.56 -1.62
C ALA A 215 19.04 4.71 -2.64
N ASP A 216 19.73 3.66 -2.19
CA ASP A 216 20.54 2.74 -3.00
C ASP A 216 19.73 1.55 -3.55
N GLY A 217 18.40 1.54 -3.37
CA GLY A 217 17.52 0.47 -3.82
C GLY A 217 17.06 -0.47 -2.72
N LEU A 218 16.87 -1.75 -3.04
CA LEU A 218 16.37 -2.78 -2.13
C LEU A 218 17.42 -3.12 -1.05
N VAL A 219 17.03 -2.99 0.22
CA VAL A 219 17.86 -3.35 1.38
C VAL A 219 17.58 -4.77 1.85
N ALA A 220 16.29 -5.09 2.00
CA ALA A 220 15.83 -6.41 2.46
C ALA A 220 14.41 -6.68 1.98
N ASP A 221 14.10 -7.97 1.81
CA ASP A 221 12.80 -8.48 1.38
C ASP A 221 12.56 -9.84 2.06
N GLY A 222 11.54 -9.95 2.90
CA GLY A 222 11.27 -11.17 3.65
C GLY A 222 10.28 -10.99 4.79
N ALA A 223 10.27 -11.95 5.72
CA ALA A 223 9.44 -11.86 6.92
C ALA A 223 9.88 -10.67 7.81
N PRO A 224 8.98 -10.12 8.65
CA PRO A 224 9.32 -9.02 9.55
C PRO A 224 10.60 -9.26 10.38
N ALA A 225 10.82 -10.50 10.83
CA ALA A 225 12.03 -10.89 11.58
C ALA A 225 13.33 -10.69 10.80
N ASP A 226 13.30 -10.97 9.50
CA ASP A 226 14.51 -10.93 8.65
C ASP A 226 14.79 -9.50 8.15
N VAL A 227 13.76 -8.69 8.04
CA VAL A 227 13.83 -7.34 7.50
C VAL A 227 14.11 -6.31 8.59
N LEU A 228 13.38 -6.38 9.73
CA LEU A 228 13.53 -5.45 10.84
C LEU A 228 14.71 -5.87 11.71
N THR A 229 15.91 -5.60 11.23
CA THR A 229 17.18 -5.84 11.97
C THR A 229 17.94 -4.53 12.14
N PRO A 230 18.73 -4.37 13.23
CA PRO A 230 19.52 -3.15 13.43
C PRO A 230 20.41 -2.78 12.23
N PRO A 231 21.13 -3.72 11.56
CA PRO A 231 21.91 -3.41 10.37
C PRO A 231 21.07 -2.88 9.20
N ASN A 232 19.92 -3.49 8.95
CA ASN A 232 19.01 -3.06 7.87
C ASN A 232 18.40 -1.68 8.14
N LEU A 233 17.99 -1.41 9.39
CA LEU A 233 17.47 -0.12 9.80
C LEU A 233 18.54 0.98 9.72
N ARG A 234 19.78 0.64 10.11
CA ARG A 234 20.93 1.53 9.95
C ARG A 234 21.18 1.88 8.48
N ARG A 235 21.17 0.87 7.60
CA ARG A 235 21.38 1.07 6.16
C ARG A 235 20.25 1.88 5.52
N ALA A 236 18.98 1.58 5.85
CA ALA A 236 17.85 2.22 5.20
C ALA A 236 17.55 3.62 5.74
N TYR A 237 17.58 3.79 7.07
CA TYR A 237 17.11 5.02 7.73
C TYR A 237 18.23 5.86 8.33
N ARG A 238 19.48 5.35 8.34
CA ARG A 238 20.64 6.01 9.00
C ARG A 238 20.37 6.27 10.49
N VAL A 239 19.86 5.27 11.18
CA VAL A 239 19.58 5.30 12.61
C VAL A 239 20.23 4.09 13.30
N ASP A 240 20.71 4.29 14.52
CA ASP A 240 20.95 3.20 15.45
C ASP A 240 19.59 2.83 16.05
N ALA A 241 19.24 1.56 15.98
CA ALA A 241 17.97 1.05 16.47
C ALA A 241 18.13 -0.29 17.16
N ARG A 242 17.29 -0.53 18.14
CA ARG A 242 17.11 -1.83 18.78
C ARG A 242 15.83 -2.47 18.29
N VAL A 243 15.85 -3.76 18.07
CA VAL A 243 14.66 -4.52 17.67
C VAL A 243 14.38 -5.58 18.72
N GLU A 244 13.18 -5.57 19.24
CA GLU A 244 12.73 -6.51 20.28
C GLU A 244 11.52 -7.30 19.79
N ARG A 245 11.43 -8.56 20.22
CA ARG A 245 10.25 -9.37 19.99
C ARG A 245 9.31 -9.26 21.18
N THR A 246 8.07 -8.89 20.94
CA THR A 246 7.03 -8.77 21.98
C THR A 246 6.55 -10.16 22.44
N ALA A 247 5.84 -10.22 23.56
CA ALA A 247 5.20 -11.45 24.03
C ALA A 247 4.14 -11.99 23.05
N SER A 248 3.52 -11.11 22.23
CA SER A 248 2.59 -11.47 21.14
C SER A 248 3.29 -12.04 19.91
N GLY A 249 4.63 -11.95 19.83
CA GLY A 249 5.41 -12.46 18.72
C GLY A 249 5.75 -11.39 17.65
N ASP A 250 5.20 -10.18 17.77
CA ASP A 250 5.48 -9.07 16.87
C ASP A 250 6.88 -8.47 17.12
N TYR A 251 7.46 -7.81 16.13
CA TYR A 251 8.74 -7.12 16.26
C TYR A 251 8.50 -5.61 16.45
N VAL A 252 9.23 -5.02 17.41
CA VAL A 252 9.18 -3.58 17.71
C VAL A 252 10.57 -3.00 17.47
N ALA A 253 10.64 -2.04 16.55
CA ALA A 253 11.84 -1.26 16.28
C ALA A 253 11.82 0.03 17.11
N LEU A 254 12.85 0.22 17.91
CA LEU A 254 13.07 1.38 18.76
C LEU A 254 14.28 2.15 18.22
N ALA A 255 14.02 3.28 17.56
CA ALA A 255 15.10 4.17 17.12
C ALA A 255 15.72 4.85 18.35
N GLU A 256 17.05 4.74 18.49
CA GLU A 256 17.79 5.26 19.64
C GLU A 256 18.54 6.55 19.29
N ARG A 257 19.15 6.59 18.10
CA ARG A 257 19.96 7.73 17.68
C ARG A 257 20.01 7.84 16.15
N ALA A 258 19.92 9.07 15.64
CA ALA A 258 20.23 9.37 14.24
C ALA A 258 21.74 9.31 14.00
N ILE A 259 22.15 8.74 12.87
CA ILE A 259 23.55 8.72 12.44
C ILE A 259 23.77 10.00 11.61
N PRO A 260 24.73 10.87 12.00
CA PRO A 260 25.05 12.06 11.24
C PRO A 260 25.43 11.73 9.79
N ASP A 261 25.12 12.62 8.86
CA ASP A 261 25.68 12.54 7.52
C ASP A 261 27.20 12.70 7.62
N GLU A 262 27.98 11.87 6.91
CA GLU A 262 29.39 12.14 6.76
C GLU A 262 29.54 13.55 6.16
N PRO A 263 30.39 14.43 6.74
CA PRO A 263 30.63 15.73 6.14
C PRO A 263 31.07 15.51 4.70
N ALA A 264 30.36 16.13 3.76
CA ALA A 264 30.79 16.14 2.38
C ALA A 264 32.26 16.55 2.38
N LEU A 265 33.15 15.66 1.90
CA LEU A 265 34.55 15.98 1.71
C LEU A 265 34.56 17.30 0.95
N ALA A 266 35.04 18.36 1.60
CA ALA A 266 35.23 19.64 0.95
C ALA A 266 36.13 19.36 -0.24
N CYS A 267 35.62 19.55 -1.46
CA CYS A 267 36.44 19.63 -2.64
C CYS A 267 37.30 20.87 -2.41
N ASP A 268 38.51 20.67 -1.93
CA ASP A 268 39.55 21.67 -1.96
C ASP A 268 39.78 22.04 -3.43
N ALA A 269 39.65 23.34 -3.68
CA ALA A 269 39.79 24.00 -4.95
C ALA A 269 41.21 23.94 -5.53
#